data_5265e4304d251f0e25ccd70d7fa6255c
#
_entry.id   5265e4304d251f0e25ccd70d7fa6255c
#
_cell.length_a   1.000
_cell.length_b   1.000
_cell.length_c   1.000
_cell.angle_alpha   90.00
_cell.angle_beta   90.00
_cell.angle_gamma   90.00
#
_symmetry.space_group_name_H-M   'P 1'
#
loop_
_entity.id
_entity.type
_entity.pdbx_description
1 polymer ?
#
loop_
_entity_poly.entity_id
_entity_poly.type
_entity_poly.pdbx_seq_one_letter_code
_entity_poly.pdbx_strand_id
1 'polypeptide(L)'
;WSIDNFGDKAICLIVDGECFEWNSAASDATSSRATIITGAPTASRHMLVSTPDRHLVFFGTETTIGTKSTQDDMFVRFSDQEDINTYTPTATNTAGTQRLADGSRIMGAIRGRDAIYVYTDTALFLMRFVGQPFTFAFVQVGTNCGLIGKNAAVEVDGAAYWMSENGFFKYAGALQSLPCLVEDFVYDDVNLDSGNQMISAGLNNLFGEIMWFYPTANSAVVNKMVSYNYFDSQPQRPVWTVGTLARTAWADSAVFGKPHAMEYDADGVEPATSSTYVQGNTDGITTYYQHETGTD
;
A
#
# COMPACT_ATOMS: atom_id res chain seq x y z
N TRP A 1 0.67 -1.60 -9.75
CA TRP A 1 0.51 -0.15 -9.86
C TRP A 1 0.59 0.50 -8.48
N SER A 2 1.12 1.74 -8.43
CA SER A 2 0.91 2.67 -7.31
C SER A 2 0.25 3.92 -7.87
N ILE A 3 -0.76 4.41 -7.18
CA ILE A 3 -1.53 5.59 -7.63
C ILE A 3 -1.63 6.56 -6.45
N ASP A 4 -1.38 7.84 -6.71
CA ASP A 4 -1.48 8.89 -5.70
C ASP A 4 -1.77 10.25 -6.35
N ASN A 5 -2.07 11.26 -5.54
CA ASN A 5 -2.41 12.60 -6.00
C ASN A 5 -1.30 13.61 -5.67
N PHE A 6 -0.92 14.40 -6.66
CA PHE A 6 -0.03 15.56 -6.50
C PHE A 6 -0.79 16.84 -6.90
N GLY A 7 -1.57 17.37 -5.97
CA GLY A 7 -2.52 18.44 -6.29
C GLY A 7 -3.62 17.95 -7.23
N ASP A 8 -3.79 18.63 -8.35
CA ASP A 8 -4.78 18.28 -9.39
C ASP A 8 -4.30 17.15 -10.32
N LYS A 9 -3.07 16.68 -10.13
CA LYS A 9 -2.49 15.62 -10.95
C LYS A 9 -2.65 14.26 -10.26
N ALA A 10 -3.17 13.28 -10.99
CA ALA A 10 -3.06 11.88 -10.62
C ALA A 10 -1.70 11.35 -11.10
N ILE A 11 -0.97 10.74 -10.19
CA ILE A 11 0.34 10.13 -10.45
C ILE A 11 0.18 8.61 -10.43
N CYS A 12 0.67 7.93 -11.45
CA CYS A 12 0.55 6.48 -11.61
C CYS A 12 1.92 5.88 -11.93
N LEU A 13 2.38 4.95 -11.09
CA LEU A 13 3.60 4.17 -11.31
C LEU A 13 3.24 2.75 -11.75
N ILE A 14 3.85 2.30 -12.83
CA ILE A 14 3.90 0.87 -13.19
C ILE A 14 5.07 0.24 -12.42
N VAL A 15 4.82 -0.85 -11.71
CA VAL A 15 5.89 -1.58 -10.99
C VAL A 15 6.99 -1.97 -11.97
N ASP A 16 8.23 -1.64 -11.63
CA ASP A 16 9.44 -1.82 -12.46
C ASP A 16 9.36 -1.13 -13.82
N GLY A 17 8.52 -0.11 -13.91
CA GLY A 17 8.27 0.68 -15.10
C GLY A 17 8.27 2.18 -14.82
N GLU A 18 7.78 2.91 -15.81
CA GLU A 18 7.75 4.36 -15.81
C GLU A 18 6.62 4.93 -14.94
N CYS A 19 6.78 6.17 -14.54
CA CYS A 19 5.79 6.95 -13.81
C CYS A 19 5.10 7.94 -14.74
N PHE A 20 3.78 8.03 -14.60
CA PHE A 20 2.91 8.84 -15.44
C PHE A 20 2.17 9.88 -14.60
N GLU A 21 1.89 11.03 -15.21
CA GLU A 21 0.97 12.03 -14.67
C GLU A 21 -0.25 12.21 -15.58
N TRP A 22 -1.39 12.44 -14.97
CA TRP A 22 -2.61 12.87 -15.63
C TRP A 22 -3.18 14.08 -14.91
N ASN A 23 -3.40 15.18 -15.63
CA ASN A 23 -3.87 16.43 -15.05
C ASN A 23 -5.40 16.55 -15.20
N SER A 24 -6.11 16.46 -14.08
CA SER A 24 -7.57 16.58 -14.05
C SER A 24 -8.08 18.00 -14.30
N ALA A 25 -7.25 19.01 -14.05
CA ALA A 25 -7.59 20.43 -14.25
C ALA A 25 -7.34 20.92 -15.70
N ALA A 26 -6.72 20.08 -16.56
CA ALA A 26 -6.52 20.43 -17.95
C ALA A 26 -7.86 20.55 -18.69
N SER A 27 -7.97 21.51 -19.60
CA SER A 27 -9.20 21.78 -20.38
C SER A 27 -9.65 20.59 -21.24
N ASP A 28 -8.74 19.68 -21.54
CA ASP A 28 -8.93 18.47 -22.34
C ASP A 28 -8.81 17.17 -21.52
N ALA A 29 -8.95 17.25 -20.18
CA ALA A 29 -8.75 16.14 -19.25
C ALA A 29 -9.56 14.87 -19.62
N THR A 30 -10.74 15.03 -20.22
CA THR A 30 -11.60 13.91 -20.63
C THR A 30 -11.10 13.18 -21.88
N SER A 31 -10.22 13.80 -22.66
CA SER A 31 -9.66 13.26 -23.91
C SER A 31 -8.15 13.02 -23.86
N SER A 32 -7.47 13.64 -22.90
CA SER A 32 -6.01 13.52 -22.73
C SER A 32 -5.64 12.25 -21.98
N ARG A 33 -4.60 11.58 -22.45
CA ARG A 33 -4.01 10.43 -21.77
C ARG A 33 -2.96 10.90 -20.77
N ALA A 34 -2.66 10.01 -19.79
CA ALA A 34 -1.51 10.20 -18.92
C ALA A 34 -0.20 10.25 -19.71
N THR A 35 0.70 11.13 -19.30
CA THR A 35 2.01 11.34 -19.91
C THR A 35 3.12 10.94 -18.95
N ILE A 36 4.26 10.51 -19.48
CA ILE A 36 5.43 10.16 -18.67
C ILE A 36 5.95 11.40 -17.95
N ILE A 37 6.26 11.28 -16.67
CA ILE A 37 6.91 12.34 -15.89
C ILE A 37 8.38 12.44 -16.32
N THR A 38 8.74 13.56 -16.92
CA THR A 38 10.10 13.79 -17.36
C THR A 38 11.06 13.89 -16.18
N GLY A 39 12.17 13.16 -16.23
CA GLY A 39 13.19 13.16 -15.18
C GLY A 39 12.90 12.19 -14.02
N ALA A 40 11.72 11.58 -13.95
CA ALA A 40 11.44 10.52 -12.97
C ALA A 40 12.25 9.25 -13.27
N PRO A 41 12.51 8.40 -12.25
CA PRO A 41 13.07 7.08 -12.46
C PRO A 41 12.24 6.24 -13.44
N THR A 42 12.89 5.42 -14.25
CA THR A 42 12.25 4.55 -15.24
C THR A 42 11.96 3.14 -14.71
N ALA A 43 12.41 2.85 -13.49
CA ALA A 43 12.06 1.63 -12.76
C ALA A 43 11.99 1.88 -11.26
N SER A 44 10.86 1.50 -10.65
CA SER A 44 10.62 1.61 -9.20
C SER A 44 9.57 0.61 -8.76
N ARG A 45 9.67 0.13 -7.51
CA ARG A 45 8.73 -0.84 -6.94
C ARG A 45 7.45 -0.17 -6.45
N HIS A 46 7.57 0.97 -5.80
CA HIS A 46 6.46 1.67 -5.16
C HIS A 46 6.67 3.19 -5.23
N MET A 47 5.59 3.93 -5.16
CA MET A 47 5.59 5.38 -5.15
C MET A 47 4.49 5.91 -4.23
N LEU A 48 4.74 7.01 -3.58
CA LEU A 48 3.73 7.83 -2.91
C LEU A 48 4.11 9.31 -2.92
N VAL A 49 3.15 10.16 -2.65
CA VAL A 49 3.35 11.60 -2.44
C VAL A 49 3.44 11.88 -0.94
N SER A 50 4.52 12.53 -0.52
CA SER A 50 4.66 13.05 0.84
C SER A 50 3.78 14.28 0.99
N THR A 51 2.77 14.21 1.85
CA THR A 51 1.77 15.26 1.94
C THR A 51 2.17 16.20 2.98
N PRO A 52 2.60 16.82 3.70
CA PRO A 52 2.70 18.25 4.01
C PRO A 52 3.73 19.00 3.19
N ASP A 53 4.71 18.31 2.72
CA ASP A 53 5.90 18.89 2.08
C ASP A 53 5.94 18.69 0.56
N ARG A 54 5.00 17.90 0.02
CA ARG A 54 4.75 17.67 -1.41
C ARG A 54 6.00 17.31 -2.20
N HIS A 55 6.58 16.18 -1.83
CA HIS A 55 7.61 15.49 -2.59
C HIS A 55 7.00 14.21 -3.19
N LEU A 56 7.37 13.89 -4.42
CA LEU A 56 7.08 12.58 -5.01
C LEU A 56 8.22 11.63 -4.65
N VAL A 57 7.89 10.54 -3.97
CA VAL A 57 8.87 9.59 -3.41
C VAL A 57 8.77 8.25 -4.10
N PHE A 58 9.91 7.72 -4.54
CA PHE A 58 10.07 6.42 -5.15
C PHE A 58 10.86 5.48 -4.25
N PHE A 59 10.38 4.26 -4.14
CA PHE A 59 10.96 3.19 -3.32
C PHE A 59 11.37 2.00 -4.18
N GLY A 60 12.53 1.39 -3.88
CA GLY A 60 13.10 0.32 -4.67
C GLY A 60 13.39 0.78 -6.10
N THR A 61 14.15 1.86 -6.23
CA THR A 61 14.32 2.57 -7.50
C THR A 61 15.77 2.59 -7.98
N GLU A 62 15.98 3.17 -9.16
CA GLU A 62 17.29 3.31 -9.80
C GLU A 62 18.23 4.20 -8.97
N THR A 63 19.47 3.76 -8.83
CA THR A 63 20.55 4.61 -8.29
C THR A 63 21.02 5.64 -9.31
N THR A 64 20.92 5.33 -10.60
CA THR A 64 21.17 6.25 -11.72
C THR A 64 19.89 6.38 -12.55
N ILE A 65 19.29 7.57 -12.53
CA ILE A 65 18.03 7.86 -13.24
C ILE A 65 18.15 7.52 -14.73
N GLY A 66 17.13 6.85 -15.28
CA GLY A 66 17.08 6.44 -16.67
C GLY A 66 17.89 5.19 -16.99
N THR A 67 18.41 4.51 -15.98
CA THR A 67 19.22 3.28 -16.16
C THR A 67 18.64 2.14 -15.33
N LYS A 68 17.64 1.46 -15.87
CA LYS A 68 16.91 0.34 -15.25
C LYS A 68 17.80 -0.70 -14.59
N SER A 69 18.95 -1.00 -15.18
CA SER A 69 19.90 -2.00 -14.65
C SER A 69 20.56 -1.58 -13.33
N THR A 70 20.37 -0.34 -12.89
CA THR A 70 20.87 0.18 -11.61
C THR A 70 19.80 0.21 -10.52
N GLN A 71 18.66 -0.44 -10.74
CA GLN A 71 17.60 -0.53 -9.73
C GLN A 71 18.12 -1.29 -8.50
N ASP A 72 17.97 -0.67 -7.34
CA ASP A 72 18.29 -1.23 -6.03
C ASP A 72 17.00 -1.24 -5.20
N ASP A 73 16.56 -2.42 -4.82
CA ASP A 73 15.30 -2.63 -4.09
C ASP A 73 15.27 -1.97 -2.70
N MET A 74 16.41 -1.51 -2.19
CA MET A 74 16.53 -0.77 -0.92
C MET A 74 16.73 0.74 -1.10
N PHE A 75 16.71 1.24 -2.33
CA PHE A 75 17.02 2.63 -2.62
C PHE A 75 15.75 3.47 -2.67
N VAL A 76 15.77 4.62 -1.98
CA VAL A 76 14.70 5.61 -1.96
C VAL A 76 15.19 6.86 -2.68
N ARG A 77 14.34 7.44 -3.50
CA ARG A 77 14.57 8.70 -4.18
C ARG A 77 13.34 9.60 -4.05
N PHE A 78 13.54 10.87 -3.78
CA PHE A 78 12.45 11.84 -3.69
C PHE A 78 12.74 13.07 -4.55
N SER A 79 11.66 13.65 -5.06
CA SER A 79 11.72 14.83 -5.93
C SER A 79 12.13 16.09 -5.16
N ASP A 80 12.34 17.18 -5.86
CA ASP A 80 12.32 18.51 -5.26
C ASP A 80 10.90 18.83 -4.74
N GLN A 81 10.84 19.75 -3.77
CA GLN A 81 9.56 20.17 -3.20
C GLN A 81 8.70 20.86 -4.27
N GLU A 82 7.42 20.51 -4.33
CA GLU A 82 6.46 21.03 -5.31
C GLU A 82 6.82 20.78 -6.78
N ASP A 83 7.84 19.98 -7.08
CA ASP A 83 8.28 19.67 -8.44
C ASP A 83 8.42 18.16 -8.67
N ILE A 84 7.61 17.61 -9.56
CA ILE A 84 7.61 16.20 -9.91
C ILE A 84 8.62 15.84 -11.01
N ASN A 85 9.41 16.79 -11.51
CA ASN A 85 10.34 16.56 -12.63
C ASN A 85 11.82 16.58 -12.19
N THR A 86 12.13 17.06 -11.00
CA THR A 86 13.51 17.22 -10.51
C THR A 86 13.83 16.22 -9.40
N TYR A 87 14.79 15.31 -9.67
CA TYR A 87 15.19 14.23 -8.75
C TYR A 87 16.69 14.15 -8.50
N THR A 88 17.47 14.99 -9.14
CA THR A 88 18.93 15.05 -8.94
C THR A 88 19.23 16.02 -7.81
N PRO A 89 19.86 15.59 -6.70
CA PRO A 89 20.22 16.46 -5.60
C PRO A 89 21.21 17.53 -6.03
N THR A 90 20.96 18.77 -5.60
CA THR A 90 21.87 19.91 -5.75
C THR A 90 21.96 20.69 -4.45
N ALA A 91 22.86 21.66 -4.37
CA ALA A 91 23.00 22.50 -3.17
C ALA A 91 21.77 23.42 -2.94
N THR A 92 20.91 23.59 -3.92
CA THR A 92 19.82 24.58 -3.89
C THR A 92 18.42 23.97 -3.93
N ASN A 93 18.29 22.66 -4.15
CA ASN A 93 17.01 21.95 -4.15
C ASN A 93 16.88 21.01 -2.96
N THR A 94 15.71 20.44 -2.80
CA THR A 94 15.37 19.49 -1.72
C THR A 94 15.30 18.04 -2.21
N ALA A 95 15.57 17.80 -3.50
CA ALA A 95 15.66 16.44 -4.05
C ALA A 95 16.76 15.65 -3.35
N GLY A 96 16.54 14.36 -3.17
CA GLY A 96 17.51 13.53 -2.45
C GLY A 96 17.33 12.05 -2.64
N THR A 97 18.24 11.32 -2.03
CA THR A 97 18.28 9.86 -2.07
C THR A 97 18.74 9.29 -0.74
N GLN A 98 18.26 8.09 -0.44
CA GLN A 98 18.68 7.32 0.73
C GLN A 98 18.62 5.83 0.40
N ARG A 99 19.65 5.07 0.79
CA ARG A 99 19.59 3.62 0.81
C ARG A 99 19.28 3.14 2.22
N LEU A 100 18.26 2.30 2.38
CA LEU A 100 17.93 1.70 3.68
C LEU A 100 18.93 0.58 4.01
N ALA A 101 19.20 0.38 5.30
CA ALA A 101 20.27 -0.49 5.76
C ALA A 101 19.83 -1.90 6.17
N ASP A 102 18.55 -2.10 6.50
CA ASP A 102 18.02 -3.38 7.00
C ASP A 102 16.91 -3.90 6.09
N GLY A 103 17.10 -5.11 5.57
CA GLY A 103 16.24 -5.78 4.60
C GLY A 103 16.94 -6.07 3.28
N SER A 104 16.25 -6.78 2.41
CA SER A 104 16.69 -7.06 1.05
C SER A 104 15.90 -6.26 0.00
N ARG A 105 14.69 -5.84 0.34
CA ARG A 105 13.82 -5.03 -0.53
C ARG A 105 12.80 -4.22 0.28
N ILE A 106 12.43 -3.08 -0.25
CA ILE A 106 11.29 -2.29 0.25
C ILE A 106 10.02 -2.94 -0.29
N MET A 107 9.15 -3.38 0.62
CA MET A 107 7.89 -4.05 0.29
C MET A 107 6.79 -3.05 -0.05
N GLY A 108 6.73 -1.94 0.69
CA GLY A 108 5.73 -0.91 0.50
C GLY A 108 5.92 0.27 1.46
N ALA A 109 5.12 1.29 1.26
CA ALA A 109 5.09 2.44 2.16
C ALA A 109 3.66 2.97 2.29
N ILE A 110 3.30 3.44 3.47
CA ILE A 110 2.02 4.09 3.74
C ILE A 110 2.24 5.45 4.40
N ARG A 111 1.33 6.37 4.18
CA ARG A 111 1.32 7.64 4.90
C ARG A 111 0.80 7.42 6.31
N GLY A 112 1.50 7.98 7.28
CA GLY A 112 1.03 8.11 8.62
C GLY A 112 0.83 9.59 8.97
N ARG A 113 0.44 9.85 10.20
CA ARG A 113 0.14 11.20 10.68
C ARG A 113 1.38 12.12 10.65
N ASP A 114 2.52 11.63 11.15
CA ASP A 114 3.74 12.43 11.36
C ASP A 114 4.95 11.90 10.58
N ALA A 115 4.78 10.83 9.81
CA ALA A 115 5.83 10.18 9.04
C ALA A 115 5.24 9.32 7.93
N ILE A 116 6.05 9.01 6.95
CA ILE A 116 5.80 7.90 6.03
C ILE A 116 6.40 6.65 6.68
N TYR A 117 5.60 5.61 6.79
CA TYR A 117 6.03 4.30 7.24
C TYR A 117 6.54 3.51 6.04
N VAL A 118 7.84 3.23 6.03
CA VAL A 118 8.50 2.50 4.95
C VAL A 118 8.86 1.11 5.46
N TYR A 119 8.28 0.11 4.84
CA TYR A 119 8.45 -1.28 5.23
C TYR A 119 9.42 -1.97 4.28
N THR A 120 10.39 -2.65 4.86
CA THR A 120 11.17 -3.66 4.14
C THR A 120 10.58 -5.06 4.38
N ASP A 121 11.18 -6.07 3.82
CA ASP A 121 10.89 -7.48 4.11
C ASP A 121 11.22 -7.88 5.57
N THR A 122 12.04 -7.10 6.29
CA THR A 122 12.46 -7.40 7.65
C THR A 122 12.15 -6.31 8.67
N ALA A 123 12.04 -5.04 8.27
CA ALA A 123 12.06 -3.92 9.19
C ALA A 123 11.03 -2.83 8.85
N LEU A 124 10.75 -1.99 9.83
CA LEU A 124 10.00 -0.74 9.68
C LEU A 124 10.94 0.46 9.85
N PHE A 125 10.88 1.38 8.89
CA PHE A 125 11.51 2.69 8.94
C PHE A 125 10.47 3.81 8.97
N LEU A 126 10.77 4.87 9.70
CA LEU A 126 10.03 6.14 9.65
C LEU A 126 10.81 7.12 8.77
N MET A 127 10.19 7.57 7.70
CA MET A 127 10.67 8.66 6.87
C MET A 127 9.96 9.94 7.31
N ARG A 128 10.70 10.90 7.85
CA ARG A 128 10.17 12.16 8.37
C ARG A 128 10.78 13.34 7.64
N PHE A 129 9.97 14.30 7.30
CA PHE A 129 10.46 15.58 6.79
C PHE A 129 11.15 16.37 7.92
N VAL A 130 12.41 16.73 7.70
CA VAL A 130 13.24 17.48 8.65
C VAL A 130 13.75 18.81 8.08
N GLY A 131 13.46 19.04 6.81
CA GLY A 131 13.95 20.24 6.10
C GLY A 131 15.43 20.17 5.74
N GLN A 132 15.90 21.26 5.15
CA GLN A 132 17.31 21.35 4.71
C GLN A 132 18.29 21.25 5.89
N PRO A 133 19.49 20.66 5.70
CA PRO A 133 20.03 20.18 4.41
C PRO A 133 19.65 18.74 4.02
N PHE A 134 18.98 17.99 4.88
CA PHE A 134 18.76 16.55 4.68
C PHE A 134 17.40 16.21 4.03
N THR A 135 16.45 17.16 3.99
CA THR A 135 15.07 17.01 3.54
C THR A 135 14.30 15.96 4.33
N PHE A 136 14.72 14.69 4.30
CA PHE A 136 14.11 13.61 5.06
C PHE A 136 15.13 12.89 5.96
N ALA A 137 14.68 12.52 7.15
CA ALA A 137 15.38 11.60 8.05
C ALA A 137 14.71 10.25 8.00
N PHE A 138 15.52 9.19 8.00
CA PHE A 138 15.07 7.79 8.04
C PHE A 138 15.52 7.17 9.35
N VAL A 139 14.55 6.71 10.15
CA VAL A 139 14.79 6.11 11.46
C VAL A 139 14.20 4.70 11.48
N GLN A 140 15.04 3.69 11.68
CA GLN A 140 14.58 2.34 11.89
C GLN A 140 13.97 2.22 13.29
N VAL A 141 12.76 1.67 13.38
CA VAL A 141 12.02 1.54 14.64
C VAL A 141 11.77 0.10 15.06
N GLY A 142 12.07 -0.85 14.19
CA GLY A 142 11.96 -2.27 14.51
C GLY A 142 12.57 -3.17 13.45
N THR A 143 12.88 -4.39 13.86
CA THR A 143 13.34 -5.51 13.03
C THR A 143 12.43 -6.72 13.25
N ASN A 144 12.51 -7.72 12.37
CA ASN A 144 11.63 -8.91 12.37
C ASN A 144 10.13 -8.56 12.35
N CYS A 145 9.80 -7.42 11.76
CA CYS A 145 8.45 -6.90 11.64
C CYS A 145 8.16 -6.38 10.22
N GLY A 146 8.85 -6.93 9.24
CA GLY A 146 8.69 -6.56 7.83
C GLY A 146 7.26 -6.75 7.33
N LEU A 147 6.95 -6.20 6.17
CA LEU A 147 5.64 -6.28 5.55
C LEU A 147 5.54 -7.54 4.69
N ILE A 148 4.49 -8.32 4.85
CA ILE A 148 4.29 -9.57 4.10
C ILE A 148 3.97 -9.32 2.62
N GLY A 149 3.28 -8.24 2.31
CA GLY A 149 2.87 -7.86 0.95
C GLY A 149 2.68 -6.35 0.81
N LYS A 150 2.80 -5.84 -0.40
CA LYS A 150 2.83 -4.41 -0.71
C LYS A 150 1.71 -3.59 -0.06
N ASN A 151 0.51 -4.16 0.01
CA ASN A 151 -0.69 -3.47 0.48
C ASN A 151 -1.20 -4.02 1.82
N ALA A 152 -0.36 -4.76 2.56
CA ALA A 152 -0.76 -5.43 3.81
C ALA A 152 -0.70 -4.54 5.05
N ALA A 153 -0.62 -3.22 4.88
CA ALA A 153 -0.58 -2.24 5.97
C ALA A 153 -1.65 -1.16 5.80
N VAL A 154 -2.20 -0.71 6.92
CA VAL A 154 -3.13 0.43 7.00
C VAL A 154 -2.76 1.33 8.17
N GLU A 155 -3.16 2.60 8.09
CA GLU A 155 -3.06 3.55 9.18
C GLU A 155 -4.47 3.96 9.61
N VAL A 156 -4.70 4.01 10.90
CA VAL A 156 -5.92 4.50 11.52
C VAL A 156 -5.61 5.17 12.84
N ASP A 157 -6.16 6.37 13.05
CA ASP A 157 -6.04 7.15 14.29
C ASP A 157 -4.61 7.39 14.78
N GLY A 158 -3.66 7.54 13.84
CA GLY A 158 -2.24 7.77 14.13
C GLY A 158 -1.47 6.48 14.45
N ALA A 159 -2.08 5.31 14.29
CA ALA A 159 -1.43 4.03 14.45
C ALA A 159 -1.39 3.25 13.13
N ALA A 160 -0.24 2.70 12.79
CA ALA A 160 -0.10 1.77 11.68
C ALA A 160 -0.28 0.33 12.16
N TYR A 161 -1.00 -0.46 11.36
CA TYR A 161 -1.22 -1.89 11.58
C TYR A 161 -0.85 -2.66 10.32
N TRP A 162 -0.18 -3.78 10.47
CA TRP A 162 0.22 -4.59 9.31
C TRP A 162 0.37 -6.06 9.62
N MET A 163 0.30 -6.85 8.55
CA MET A 163 0.61 -8.27 8.56
C MET A 163 2.06 -8.47 8.11
N SER A 164 2.81 -9.21 8.87
CA SER A 164 4.18 -9.64 8.61
C SER A 164 4.22 -11.15 8.39
N GLU A 165 5.33 -11.69 7.91
CA GLU A 165 5.57 -13.14 7.93
C GLU A 165 5.68 -13.71 9.36
N ASN A 166 5.98 -12.87 10.34
CA ASN A 166 6.19 -13.22 11.74
C ASN A 166 5.04 -12.79 12.67
N GLY A 167 3.84 -12.62 12.16
CA GLY A 167 2.68 -12.22 12.95
C GLY A 167 2.13 -10.84 12.55
N PHE A 168 1.26 -10.32 13.41
CA PHE A 168 0.64 -9.02 13.23
C PHE A 168 1.28 -7.99 14.14
N PHE A 169 1.45 -6.78 13.62
CA PHE A 169 2.12 -5.70 14.34
C PHE A 169 1.33 -4.40 14.31
N LYS A 170 1.62 -3.56 15.29
CA LYS A 170 1.13 -2.20 15.43
C LYS A 170 2.27 -1.26 15.75
N TYR A 171 2.25 -0.07 15.17
CA TYR A 171 3.09 1.04 15.56
C TYR A 171 2.23 2.26 15.92
N ALA A 172 2.34 2.70 17.17
CA ALA A 172 1.68 3.89 17.70
C ALA A 172 2.68 4.67 18.57
N GLY A 173 3.78 5.13 17.98
CA GLY A 173 4.92 5.69 18.69
C GLY A 173 5.92 4.66 19.22
N ALA A 174 5.49 3.40 19.38
CA ALA A 174 6.33 2.26 19.70
C ALA A 174 5.86 1.03 18.91
N LEU A 175 6.80 0.17 18.52
CA LEU A 175 6.51 -1.12 17.90
C LEU A 175 5.91 -2.08 18.92
N GLN A 176 4.83 -2.72 18.57
CA GLN A 176 4.14 -3.72 19.36
C GLN A 176 3.71 -4.89 18.47
N SER A 177 3.92 -6.12 18.94
CA SER A 177 3.25 -7.28 18.37
C SER A 177 1.78 -7.28 18.80
N LEU A 178 0.88 -7.59 17.90
CA LEU A 178 -0.54 -7.80 18.21
C LEU A 178 -0.75 -9.28 18.51
N PRO A 179 -1.11 -9.63 19.75
CA PRO A 179 -1.45 -11.02 20.06
C PRO A 179 -2.62 -11.49 19.20
N CYS A 180 -2.42 -12.54 18.42
CA CYS A 180 -3.43 -13.08 17.52
C CYS A 180 -3.83 -14.48 17.97
N LEU A 181 -5.10 -14.67 18.37
CA LEU A 181 -5.59 -15.97 18.81
C LEU A 181 -5.86 -16.97 17.67
N VAL A 182 -5.83 -16.48 16.44
CA VAL A 182 -6.04 -17.27 15.23
C VAL A 182 -4.79 -17.28 14.33
N GLU A 183 -3.64 -16.97 14.91
CA GLU A 183 -2.38 -16.84 14.16
C GLU A 183 -2.01 -18.13 13.44
N ASP A 184 -1.98 -19.26 14.14
CA ASP A 184 -1.68 -20.57 13.56
C ASP A 184 -2.65 -20.91 12.43
N PHE A 185 -3.95 -20.64 12.61
CA PHE A 185 -4.96 -20.88 11.57
C PHE A 185 -4.70 -20.06 10.29
N VAL A 186 -4.21 -18.83 10.41
CA VAL A 186 -3.93 -17.96 9.28
C VAL A 186 -2.62 -18.37 8.59
N TYR A 187 -1.54 -18.54 9.36
CA TYR A 187 -0.21 -18.78 8.80
C TYR A 187 0.01 -20.19 8.31
N ASP A 188 -0.70 -21.19 8.82
CA ASP A 188 -0.69 -22.55 8.29
C ASP A 188 -1.40 -22.66 6.91
N ASP A 189 -2.23 -21.67 6.58
CA ASP A 189 -3.07 -21.70 5.38
C ASP A 189 -2.74 -20.59 4.36
N VAL A 190 -1.96 -19.59 4.71
CA VAL A 190 -1.64 -18.48 3.80
C VAL A 190 -0.66 -18.92 2.69
N ASN A 191 -0.93 -18.51 1.44
CA ASN A 191 -0.01 -18.73 0.33
C ASN A 191 1.12 -17.68 0.35
N LEU A 192 2.28 -18.06 0.86
CA LEU A 192 3.47 -17.19 0.92
C LEU A 192 4.32 -17.24 -0.35
N ASP A 193 4.24 -18.32 -1.13
CA ASP A 193 5.13 -18.54 -2.29
C ASP A 193 4.82 -17.60 -3.46
N SER A 194 3.54 -17.46 -3.80
CA SER A 194 3.11 -16.63 -4.93
C SER A 194 2.01 -15.64 -4.57
N GLY A 195 1.37 -15.84 -3.43
CA GLY A 195 0.19 -15.07 -2.99
C GLY A 195 0.51 -13.85 -2.14
N ASN A 196 1.73 -13.69 -1.63
CA ASN A 196 2.06 -12.59 -0.73
C ASN A 196 1.80 -11.20 -1.35
N GLN A 197 2.00 -11.03 -2.65
CA GLN A 197 1.73 -9.76 -3.34
C GLN A 197 0.24 -9.43 -3.46
N MET A 198 -0.63 -10.43 -3.29
CA MET A 198 -2.09 -10.27 -3.32
C MET A 198 -2.67 -9.95 -1.94
N ILE A 199 -1.87 -10.10 -0.87
CA ILE A 199 -2.31 -9.77 0.48
C ILE A 199 -2.52 -8.27 0.58
N SER A 200 -3.73 -7.88 0.97
CA SER A 200 -4.10 -6.49 1.13
C SER A 200 -4.84 -6.26 2.44
N ALA A 201 -4.66 -5.08 3.00
CA ALA A 201 -5.37 -4.64 4.19
C ALA A 201 -6.50 -3.69 3.82
N GLY A 202 -7.60 -3.79 4.53
CA GLY A 202 -8.76 -2.91 4.43
C GLY A 202 -9.17 -2.39 5.81
N LEU A 203 -9.57 -1.13 5.86
CA LEU A 203 -10.08 -0.50 7.08
C LEU A 203 -11.60 -0.38 6.98
N ASN A 204 -12.31 -0.86 8.00
CA ASN A 204 -13.73 -0.64 8.19
C ASN A 204 -13.95 0.21 9.44
N ASN A 205 -13.83 1.50 9.26
CA ASN A 205 -13.85 2.46 10.36
C ASN A 205 -15.17 2.46 11.14
N LEU A 206 -16.28 2.18 10.44
CA LEU A 206 -17.59 2.16 11.07
C LEU A 206 -17.72 1.11 12.17
N PHE A 207 -17.03 -0.02 12.03
CA PHE A 207 -17.06 -1.13 12.97
C PHE A 207 -15.75 -1.32 13.74
N GLY A 208 -14.77 -0.44 13.52
CA GLY A 208 -13.46 -0.53 14.20
C GLY A 208 -12.64 -1.74 13.79
N GLU A 209 -12.74 -2.16 12.54
CA GLU A 209 -12.10 -3.38 12.06
C GLU A 209 -10.98 -3.08 11.06
N ILE A 210 -9.88 -3.81 11.22
CA ILE A 210 -8.82 -3.92 10.22
C ILE A 210 -8.87 -5.33 9.67
N MET A 211 -8.99 -5.45 8.36
CA MET A 211 -9.11 -6.72 7.66
C MET A 211 -7.89 -6.95 6.79
N TRP A 212 -7.36 -8.17 6.81
CA TRP A 212 -6.35 -8.63 5.84
C TRP A 212 -6.98 -9.72 4.98
N PHE A 213 -6.99 -9.47 3.68
CA PHE A 213 -7.48 -10.38 2.66
C PHE A 213 -6.30 -11.14 2.10
N TYR A 214 -6.39 -12.47 2.05
CA TYR A 214 -5.28 -13.32 1.66
C TYR A 214 -5.72 -14.55 0.87
N PRO A 215 -4.86 -15.08 -0.02
CA PRO A 215 -5.07 -16.38 -0.66
C PRO A 215 -4.65 -17.52 0.28
N THR A 216 -5.43 -18.60 0.31
CA THR A 216 -5.02 -19.83 1.00
C THR A 216 -3.91 -20.54 0.24
N ALA A 217 -3.20 -21.47 0.89
CA ALA A 217 -2.06 -22.21 0.33
C ALA A 217 -2.35 -22.87 -1.03
N ASN A 218 -3.58 -23.28 -1.27
CA ASN A 218 -4.01 -23.94 -2.52
C ASN A 218 -4.77 -23.00 -3.47
N SER A 219 -4.79 -21.70 -3.22
CA SER A 219 -5.50 -20.73 -4.04
C SER A 219 -4.53 -19.77 -4.75
N ALA A 220 -4.82 -19.53 -6.03
CA ALA A 220 -4.16 -18.50 -6.82
C ALA A 220 -4.84 -17.12 -6.72
N VAL A 221 -5.93 -17.02 -5.97
CA VAL A 221 -6.71 -15.79 -5.77
C VAL A 221 -7.04 -15.60 -4.30
N VAL A 222 -7.29 -14.36 -3.91
CA VAL A 222 -7.73 -14.02 -2.55
C VAL A 222 -9.07 -14.68 -2.27
N ASN A 223 -9.17 -15.46 -1.19
CA ASN A 223 -10.37 -16.22 -0.86
C ASN A 223 -10.67 -16.28 0.65
N LYS A 224 -9.83 -15.71 1.48
CA LYS A 224 -10.05 -15.60 2.93
C LYS A 224 -9.71 -14.21 3.45
N MET A 225 -10.24 -13.94 4.63
CA MET A 225 -9.87 -12.77 5.42
C MET A 225 -9.63 -13.13 6.88
N VAL A 226 -8.81 -12.32 7.54
CA VAL A 226 -8.72 -12.22 8.98
C VAL A 226 -8.92 -10.76 9.38
N SER A 227 -9.70 -10.49 10.42
CA SER A 227 -9.92 -9.14 10.92
C SER A 227 -9.55 -9.00 12.39
N TYR A 228 -9.06 -7.82 12.73
CA TYR A 228 -8.78 -7.36 14.08
C TYR A 228 -9.71 -6.20 14.41
N ASN A 229 -10.51 -6.34 15.47
CA ASN A 229 -11.35 -5.24 15.94
C ASN A 229 -10.57 -4.40 16.94
N TYR A 230 -10.19 -3.17 16.53
CA TYR A 230 -9.38 -2.29 17.38
C TYR A 230 -10.21 -1.46 18.37
N PHE A 231 -11.55 -1.40 18.24
CA PHE A 231 -12.43 -0.77 19.22
C PHE A 231 -12.65 -1.66 20.44
N ASP A 232 -12.90 -2.96 20.21
CA ASP A 232 -13.28 -3.89 21.25
C ASP A 232 -12.08 -4.65 21.86
N SER A 233 -10.93 -4.57 21.19
CA SER A 233 -9.72 -5.27 21.65
C SER A 233 -9.06 -4.59 22.83
N GLN A 234 -8.68 -5.41 23.81
CA GLN A 234 -7.86 -5.05 24.96
C GLN A 234 -6.54 -5.84 24.93
N PRO A 235 -5.47 -5.37 25.58
CA PRO A 235 -4.17 -6.07 25.53
C PRO A 235 -4.22 -7.55 25.94
N GLN A 236 -5.09 -7.92 26.87
CA GLN A 236 -5.27 -9.29 27.35
C GLN A 236 -6.44 -10.02 26.67
N ARG A 237 -7.22 -9.33 25.86
CA ARG A 237 -8.39 -9.89 25.17
C ARG A 237 -8.51 -9.29 23.77
N PRO A 238 -7.63 -9.68 22.86
CA PRO A 238 -7.74 -9.24 21.47
C PRO A 238 -8.95 -9.89 20.80
N VAL A 239 -9.66 -9.13 19.98
CA VAL A 239 -10.83 -9.62 19.24
C VAL A 239 -10.45 -9.81 17.78
N TRP A 240 -10.47 -11.07 17.35
CA TRP A 240 -10.15 -11.49 15.99
C TRP A 240 -11.29 -12.28 15.37
N THR A 241 -11.46 -12.14 14.08
CA THR A 241 -12.43 -12.88 13.27
C THR A 241 -11.78 -13.40 12.01
N VAL A 242 -12.16 -14.58 11.58
CA VAL A 242 -11.74 -15.16 10.30
C VAL A 242 -12.96 -15.43 9.43
N GLY A 243 -12.83 -15.29 8.12
CA GLY A 243 -13.93 -15.48 7.20
C GLY A 243 -13.48 -15.83 5.79
N THR A 244 -14.45 -16.16 4.96
CA THR A 244 -14.25 -16.48 3.54
C THR A 244 -14.51 -15.29 2.62
N LEU A 245 -14.52 -14.07 3.16
CA LEU A 245 -14.70 -12.85 2.38
C LEU A 245 -13.49 -12.60 1.50
N ALA A 246 -13.66 -12.71 0.19
CA ALA A 246 -12.64 -12.46 -0.80
C ALA A 246 -12.73 -11.02 -1.29
N ARG A 247 -11.67 -10.22 -1.12
CA ARG A 247 -11.60 -8.86 -1.66
C ARG A 247 -10.20 -8.58 -2.16
N THR A 248 -10.12 -8.10 -3.39
CA THR A 248 -8.85 -7.73 -4.05
C THR A 248 -8.56 -6.24 -3.95
N ALA A 249 -9.58 -5.43 -3.69
CA ALA A 249 -9.47 -4.01 -3.42
C ALA A 249 -10.54 -3.61 -2.41
N TRP A 250 -10.23 -2.63 -1.59
CA TRP A 250 -11.10 -2.12 -0.54
C TRP A 250 -10.98 -0.61 -0.42
N ALA A 251 -12.12 0.06 -0.34
CA ALA A 251 -12.23 1.49 -0.01
C ALA A 251 -13.20 1.66 1.15
N ASP A 252 -12.77 2.30 2.21
CA ASP A 252 -13.59 2.57 3.39
C ASP A 252 -14.72 3.57 3.10
N SER A 253 -15.63 3.68 4.01
CA SER A 253 -16.89 4.43 3.92
C SER A 253 -16.77 5.97 3.76
N ALA A 254 -15.56 6.53 3.87
CA ALA A 254 -15.34 7.97 4.02
C ALA A 254 -16.03 8.87 2.96
N VAL A 255 -16.11 8.43 1.70
CA VAL A 255 -16.69 9.21 0.60
C VAL A 255 -18.10 8.74 0.25
N PHE A 256 -18.34 7.44 0.32
CA PHE A 256 -19.56 6.81 -0.19
C PHE A 256 -20.57 6.46 0.90
N GLY A 257 -20.26 6.75 2.17
CA GLY A 257 -21.12 6.43 3.32
C GLY A 257 -21.15 4.94 3.71
N LYS A 258 -20.67 4.05 2.84
CA LYS A 258 -20.48 2.62 3.08
C LYS A 258 -19.19 2.17 2.42
N PRO A 259 -18.50 1.14 2.94
CA PRO A 259 -17.33 0.58 2.29
C PRO A 259 -17.66 0.01 0.91
N HIS A 260 -16.73 0.17 -0.03
CA HIS A 260 -16.81 -0.42 -1.36
C HIS A 260 -15.63 -1.36 -1.55
N ALA A 261 -15.89 -2.49 -2.15
CA ALA A 261 -14.86 -3.49 -2.39
C ALA A 261 -15.04 -4.14 -3.76
N MET A 262 -13.95 -4.70 -4.27
CA MET A 262 -13.94 -5.49 -5.49
C MET A 262 -13.42 -6.88 -5.15
N GLU A 263 -13.99 -7.89 -5.78
CA GLU A 263 -13.42 -9.24 -5.76
C GLU A 263 -13.24 -9.74 -7.19
N TYR A 264 -12.29 -10.64 -7.36
CA TYR A 264 -12.17 -11.40 -8.58
C TYR A 264 -13.22 -12.52 -8.51
N ASP A 265 -13.97 -12.72 -9.60
CA ASP A 265 -14.95 -13.78 -9.67
C ASP A 265 -14.26 -15.14 -9.51
N ALA A 266 -14.50 -15.76 -8.35
CA ALA A 266 -13.77 -16.94 -7.93
C ALA A 266 -14.28 -18.23 -8.58
N ASP A 267 -15.38 -18.19 -9.34
CA ASP A 267 -15.95 -19.38 -9.95
C ASP A 267 -15.05 -19.98 -11.05
N GLY A 268 -13.93 -19.30 -11.36
CA GLY A 268 -12.91 -19.83 -12.27
C GLY A 268 -13.43 -20.17 -13.67
N VAL A 269 -14.67 -19.92 -13.91
CA VAL A 269 -15.29 -19.93 -15.22
C VAL A 269 -15.08 -18.55 -15.78
N GLU A 270 -13.84 -18.28 -16.15
CA GLU A 270 -13.57 -17.18 -17.06
C GLU A 270 -14.63 -17.26 -18.17
N PRO A 271 -15.56 -16.30 -18.27
CA PRO A 271 -16.21 -16.12 -19.53
C PRO A 271 -15.06 -15.82 -20.50
N ALA A 272 -14.98 -16.53 -21.58
CA ALA A 272 -13.85 -16.51 -22.55
C ALA A 272 -13.48 -15.12 -23.08
N THR A 273 -13.95 -14.04 -22.46
CA THR A 273 -13.82 -12.65 -22.92
C THR A 273 -13.66 -11.57 -21.84
N SER A 274 -13.83 -11.82 -20.54
CA SER A 274 -13.54 -10.82 -19.51
C SER A 274 -13.48 -11.42 -18.11
N SER A 275 -12.50 -11.00 -17.31
CA SER A 275 -12.49 -11.23 -15.87
C SER A 275 -13.61 -10.42 -15.24
N THR A 276 -14.61 -11.04 -14.68
CA THR A 276 -15.72 -10.36 -14.05
C THR A 276 -15.30 -9.98 -12.62
N TYR A 277 -15.23 -8.70 -12.36
CA TYR A 277 -15.08 -8.17 -11.00
C TYR A 277 -16.47 -7.86 -10.45
N VAL A 278 -16.75 -8.27 -9.23
CA VAL A 278 -17.95 -7.86 -8.52
C VAL A 278 -17.62 -6.75 -7.54
N GLN A 279 -18.41 -5.69 -7.57
CA GLN A 279 -18.35 -4.63 -6.59
C GLN A 279 -19.25 -5.04 -5.42
N GLY A 280 -18.65 -5.19 -4.25
CA GLY A 280 -19.39 -5.49 -3.03
C GLY A 280 -19.64 -4.23 -2.23
N ASN A 281 -20.86 -4.04 -1.76
CA ASN A 281 -21.19 -3.12 -0.71
C ASN A 281 -21.09 -3.88 0.62
N THR A 282 -20.10 -3.55 1.40
CA THR A 282 -19.81 -4.27 2.62
C THR A 282 -20.34 -3.55 3.84
N ASP A 283 -21.58 -3.70 4.09
CA ASP A 283 -22.15 -3.54 5.43
C ASP A 283 -21.97 -4.83 6.27
N GLY A 284 -20.95 -5.62 5.93
CA GLY A 284 -20.62 -6.90 6.55
C GLY A 284 -21.41 -8.10 5.99
N ILE A 285 -22.33 -7.90 5.05
CA ILE A 285 -23.17 -8.98 4.53
C ILE A 285 -23.29 -8.83 3.02
N THR A 286 -22.45 -9.50 2.30
CA THR A 286 -22.62 -10.13 0.98
C THR A 286 -23.77 -9.65 0.08
N THR A 287 -23.87 -8.37 -0.19
CA THR A 287 -24.62 -7.94 -1.35
C THR A 287 -23.62 -7.57 -2.44
N TYR A 288 -23.49 -8.39 -3.44
CA TYR A 288 -22.66 -8.12 -4.59
C TYR A 288 -23.47 -7.41 -5.65
N TYR A 289 -22.90 -6.39 -6.21
CA TYR A 289 -23.42 -5.82 -7.44
C TYR A 289 -22.52 -6.27 -8.57
N GLN A 290 -23.09 -6.95 -9.51
CA GLN A 290 -22.41 -7.24 -10.75
C GLN A 290 -22.29 -5.94 -11.53
N HIS A 291 -21.12 -5.38 -11.57
CA HIS A 291 -20.87 -4.05 -12.09
C HIS A 291 -21.25 -3.89 -13.56
N GLU A 292 -21.05 -4.93 -14.36
CA GLU A 292 -21.26 -4.88 -15.81
C GLU A 292 -22.70 -5.04 -16.27
N THR A 293 -23.55 -5.61 -15.45
CA THR A 293 -24.95 -5.82 -15.81
C THR A 293 -25.89 -4.77 -15.27
N GLY A 294 -25.42 -3.91 -14.37
CA GLY A 294 -26.26 -2.89 -13.73
C GLY A 294 -27.48 -3.45 -13.00
N THR A 295 -27.46 -4.75 -12.70
CA THR A 295 -28.51 -5.41 -11.92
C THR A 295 -28.05 -5.54 -10.49
N ASP A 296 -28.76 -4.86 -9.60
CA ASP A 296 -28.64 -5.02 -8.15
C ASP A 296 -29.24 -6.33 -7.69
#